data_ee29d4c349b4a58cdab187ff45aef94f
#
_entry.id   ee29d4c349b4a58cdab187ff45aef94f
#
_cell.length_a   1.000
_cell.length_b   1.000
_cell.length_c   1.000
_cell.angle_alpha   90.00
_cell.angle_beta   90.00
_cell.angle_gamma   90.00
#
_symmetry.space_group_name_H-M   'P 1'
#
loop_
_entity.id
_entity.type
_entity.pdbx_description
1 polymer ?
#
loop_
_entity_poly.entity_id
_entity_poly.type
_entity_poly.pdbx_seq_one_letter_code
_entity_poly.pdbx_strand_id
1 'polypeptide(L)'
;TDVSTQLSSTIKLKIPIISAAMDTVTTAPLAISIALQGGLGIIHKNMSPEAQAEEVRKVKRWQSGIVSDPVTLDADEPVLHAFEMRARTKVSGFPVLSKGKVVGMLTSRDLRTITDTSVKVKDVMTKKPITAGPKISLAKAKEILNTNRIEKLPLVDAKGTLKGIVTLTD
;
A
#
# COMPACT_ATOMS: atom_id res chain seq x y z
N THR A 1 9.31 31.00 -6.86
CA THR A 1 8.64 31.69 -5.73
C THR A 1 8.34 30.65 -4.67
N ASP A 2 8.78 30.88 -3.41
CA ASP A 2 8.40 30.03 -2.28
C ASP A 2 6.99 30.41 -1.81
N VAL A 3 6.07 29.45 -1.87
CA VAL A 3 4.67 29.63 -1.44
C VAL A 3 4.38 28.90 -0.13
N SER A 4 5.43 28.40 0.55
CA SER A 4 5.24 27.71 1.84
C SER A 4 4.65 28.64 2.90
N THR A 5 3.83 28.08 3.78
CA THR A 5 3.17 28.85 4.84
C THR A 5 3.19 28.10 6.16
N GLN A 6 3.15 28.84 7.26
CA GLN A 6 3.07 28.30 8.61
C GLN A 6 1.60 28.21 9.02
N LEU A 7 1.10 27.00 9.23
CA LEU A 7 -0.27 26.77 9.69
C LEU A 7 -0.40 26.85 11.22
N SER A 8 0.59 26.31 11.91
CA SER A 8 0.67 26.35 13.38
C SER A 8 2.14 26.38 13.81
N SER A 9 2.40 26.46 15.12
CA SER A 9 3.77 26.41 15.65
C SER A 9 4.57 25.16 15.22
N THR A 10 3.88 24.08 14.87
CA THR A 10 4.50 22.77 14.53
C THR A 10 4.21 22.30 13.12
N ILE A 11 3.30 22.96 12.37
CA ILE A 11 2.88 22.52 11.02
C ILE A 11 3.24 23.60 10.01
N LYS A 12 4.12 23.24 9.08
CA LYS A 12 4.45 24.03 7.89
C LYS A 12 3.92 23.33 6.64
N LEU A 13 3.23 24.06 5.79
CA LEU A 13 2.73 23.57 4.50
C LEU A 13 3.67 24.01 3.38
N LYS A 14 3.87 23.15 2.37
CA LYS A 14 4.63 23.50 1.17
C LYS A 14 3.82 24.37 0.20
N ILE A 15 2.49 24.18 0.18
CA ILE A 15 1.54 25.01 -0.55
C ILE A 15 0.42 25.44 0.42
N PRO A 16 -0.14 26.66 0.29
CA PRO A 16 -1.14 27.19 1.22
C PRO A 16 -2.57 26.69 0.88
N ILE A 17 -2.72 25.37 0.78
CA ILE A 17 -4.00 24.73 0.43
C ILE A 17 -4.42 23.79 1.55
N ILE A 18 -5.65 23.97 2.02
CA ILE A 18 -6.29 23.10 3.01
C ILE A 18 -7.67 22.73 2.49
N SER A 19 -8.04 21.44 2.55
CA SER A 19 -9.41 21.04 2.17
C SER A 19 -10.40 21.27 3.32
N ALA A 20 -11.64 21.58 2.95
CA ALA A 20 -12.73 21.77 3.90
C ALA A 20 -13.11 20.46 4.59
N ALA A 21 -13.43 20.54 5.89
CA ALA A 21 -13.88 19.41 6.71
C ALA A 21 -15.38 19.10 6.48
N MET A 22 -15.74 18.77 5.25
CA MET A 22 -17.11 18.47 4.81
C MET A 22 -17.22 17.02 4.40
N ASP A 23 -18.34 16.35 4.73
CA ASP A 23 -18.59 14.92 4.48
C ASP A 23 -18.60 14.56 2.99
N THR A 24 -19.04 15.46 2.15
CA THR A 24 -19.02 15.30 0.68
C THR A 24 -17.72 15.73 0.02
N VAL A 25 -16.75 16.24 0.78
CA VAL A 25 -15.49 16.82 0.26
C VAL A 25 -14.28 16.04 0.72
N THR A 26 -14.01 15.97 2.04
CA THR A 26 -12.73 15.47 2.53
C THR A 26 -12.87 14.16 3.30
N THR A 27 -12.62 13.07 2.58
CA THR A 27 -12.30 11.75 3.12
C THR A 27 -10.83 11.43 2.84
N ALA A 28 -10.35 10.23 3.20
CA ALA A 28 -8.95 9.85 3.02
C ALA A 28 -8.41 10.07 1.59
N PRO A 29 -9.11 9.72 0.48
CA PRO A 29 -8.60 9.93 -0.87
C PRO A 29 -8.22 11.39 -1.18
N LEU A 30 -9.10 12.36 -0.87
CA LEU A 30 -8.78 13.77 -1.11
C LEU A 30 -7.69 14.26 -0.17
N ALA A 31 -7.72 13.87 1.11
CA ALA A 31 -6.69 14.24 2.07
C ALA A 31 -5.30 13.74 1.65
N ILE A 32 -5.20 12.52 1.10
CA ILE A 32 -3.97 11.96 0.52
C ILE A 32 -3.52 12.82 -0.67
N SER A 33 -4.42 13.09 -1.62
CA SER A 33 -4.09 13.85 -2.84
C SER A 33 -3.54 15.24 -2.53
N ILE A 34 -4.14 15.96 -1.58
CA ILE A 34 -3.68 17.28 -1.15
C ILE A 34 -2.34 17.20 -0.40
N ALA A 35 -2.19 16.19 0.48
CA ALA A 35 -0.94 15.99 1.22
C ALA A 35 0.26 15.72 0.31
N LEU A 36 0.06 14.99 -0.81
CA LEU A 36 1.08 14.75 -1.83
C LEU A 36 1.58 16.03 -2.49
N GLN A 37 0.71 17.02 -2.65
CA GLN A 37 1.07 18.32 -3.20
C GLN A 37 1.69 19.25 -2.15
N GLY A 38 1.69 18.86 -0.88
CA GLY A 38 2.26 19.62 0.22
C GLY A 38 1.27 20.50 0.98
N GLY A 39 -0.02 20.31 0.75
CA GLY A 39 -1.12 20.90 1.51
C GLY A 39 -1.59 20.03 2.67
N LEU A 40 -2.79 20.27 3.19
CA LEU A 40 -3.38 19.53 4.31
C LEU A 40 -4.85 19.18 4.05
N GLY A 41 -5.23 17.91 4.23
CA GLY A 41 -6.61 17.47 4.25
C GLY A 41 -7.18 17.45 5.68
N ILE A 42 -8.36 18.04 5.87
CA ILE A 42 -9.08 18.00 7.15
C ILE A 42 -10.23 17.00 7.02
N ILE A 43 -10.10 15.85 7.67
CA ILE A 43 -11.16 14.82 7.68
C ILE A 43 -12.37 15.33 8.44
N HIS A 44 -13.57 15.20 7.85
CA HIS A 44 -14.80 15.67 8.44
C HIS A 44 -15.22 14.86 9.69
N LYS A 45 -16.08 15.46 10.51
CA LYS A 45 -16.58 14.87 11.77
C LYS A 45 -17.91 14.13 11.65
N ASN A 46 -18.56 14.17 10.48
CA ASN A 46 -19.90 13.54 10.29
C ASN A 46 -19.79 12.01 10.13
N MET A 47 -19.21 11.36 11.13
CA MET A 47 -19.03 9.91 11.24
C MET A 47 -18.69 9.57 12.70
N SER A 48 -18.68 8.28 13.06
CA SER A 48 -18.24 7.88 14.41
C SER A 48 -16.75 8.20 14.63
N PRO A 49 -16.31 8.39 15.88
CA PRO A 49 -14.90 8.62 16.20
C PRO A 49 -13.97 7.52 15.66
N GLU A 50 -14.45 6.26 15.68
CA GLU A 50 -13.70 5.10 15.18
C GLU A 50 -13.54 5.16 13.66
N ALA A 51 -14.59 5.53 12.93
CA ALA A 51 -14.57 5.71 11.48
C ALA A 51 -13.65 6.86 11.09
N GLN A 52 -13.70 7.99 11.80
CA GLN A 52 -12.81 9.13 11.55
C GLN A 52 -11.34 8.76 11.81
N ALA A 53 -11.07 8.05 12.89
CA ALA A 53 -9.73 7.55 13.20
C ALA A 53 -9.21 6.60 12.10
N GLU A 54 -10.09 5.79 11.49
CA GLU A 54 -9.69 4.93 10.37
C GLU A 54 -9.36 5.73 9.11
N GLU A 55 -10.16 6.76 8.78
CA GLU A 55 -9.83 7.67 7.67
C GLU A 55 -8.46 8.35 7.86
N VAL A 56 -8.18 8.85 9.07
CA VAL A 56 -6.86 9.41 9.41
C VAL A 56 -5.76 8.36 9.30
N ARG A 57 -6.00 7.13 9.77
CA ARG A 57 -5.03 6.03 9.61
C ARG A 57 -4.72 5.73 8.15
N LYS A 58 -5.71 5.72 7.26
CA LYS A 58 -5.50 5.55 5.81
C LYS A 58 -4.54 6.62 5.26
N VAL A 59 -4.76 7.90 5.60
CA VAL A 59 -3.89 9.00 5.18
C VAL A 59 -2.47 8.81 5.71
N LYS A 60 -2.31 8.49 7.00
CA LYS A 60 -0.99 8.29 7.62
C LYS A 60 -0.25 7.09 7.06
N ARG A 61 -0.95 6.00 6.77
CA ARG A 61 -0.40 4.82 6.10
C ARG A 61 0.13 5.17 4.72
N TRP A 62 -0.62 5.95 3.97
CA TRP A 62 -0.22 6.38 2.63
C TRP A 62 1.04 7.28 2.67
N GLN A 63 1.15 8.20 3.63
CA GLN A 63 2.37 9.01 3.87
C GLN A 63 3.60 8.17 4.17
N SER A 64 3.42 7.00 4.77
CA SER A 64 4.51 6.07 5.06
C SER A 64 4.93 5.23 3.85
N GLY A 65 4.24 5.32 2.72
CA GLY A 65 4.47 4.45 1.56
C GLY A 65 4.19 2.97 1.84
N ILE A 66 3.49 2.67 2.94
CA ILE A 66 3.17 1.31 3.38
C ILE A 66 1.68 1.08 3.22
N VAL A 67 1.30 0.12 2.39
CA VAL A 67 -0.06 -0.41 2.32
C VAL A 67 -0.21 -1.46 3.41
N SER A 68 -0.99 -1.17 4.46
CA SER A 68 -1.08 -2.03 5.66
C SER A 68 -2.02 -3.22 5.51
N ASP A 69 -2.90 -3.18 4.53
CA ASP A 69 -3.84 -4.28 4.22
C ASP A 69 -3.79 -4.54 2.71
N PRO A 70 -2.67 -5.12 2.22
CA PRO A 70 -2.52 -5.40 0.81
C PRO A 70 -3.44 -6.55 0.40
N VAL A 71 -3.89 -6.51 -0.85
CA VAL A 71 -4.59 -7.64 -1.47
C VAL A 71 -3.63 -8.82 -1.55
N THR A 72 -4.04 -9.96 -1.03
CA THR A 72 -3.24 -11.20 -0.97
C THR A 72 -3.90 -12.32 -1.75
N LEU A 73 -3.12 -13.35 -2.09
CA LEU A 73 -3.59 -14.58 -2.69
C LEU A 73 -3.22 -15.78 -1.79
N ASP A 74 -4.03 -16.84 -1.82
CA ASP A 74 -3.64 -18.11 -1.20
C ASP A 74 -2.76 -18.92 -2.15
N ALA A 75 -1.77 -19.62 -1.60
CA ALA A 75 -0.84 -20.43 -2.39
C ALA A 75 -1.51 -21.60 -3.15
N ASP A 76 -2.61 -22.11 -2.62
CA ASP A 76 -3.30 -23.28 -3.16
C ASP A 76 -4.48 -22.91 -4.09
N GLU A 77 -4.84 -21.64 -4.22
CA GLU A 77 -5.90 -21.20 -5.14
C GLU A 77 -5.43 -21.18 -6.61
N PRO A 78 -6.35 -21.24 -7.57
CA PRO A 78 -6.02 -21.16 -9.00
C PRO A 78 -5.58 -19.74 -9.38
N VAL A 79 -4.68 -19.64 -10.35
CA VAL A 79 -4.19 -18.35 -10.89
C VAL A 79 -5.31 -17.52 -11.49
N LEU A 80 -6.41 -18.13 -11.92
CA LEU A 80 -7.60 -17.41 -12.38
C LEU A 80 -8.02 -16.33 -11.39
N HIS A 81 -8.01 -16.62 -10.09
CA HIS A 81 -8.35 -15.65 -9.04
C HIS A 81 -7.40 -14.44 -9.03
N ALA A 82 -6.11 -14.64 -9.34
CA ALA A 82 -5.17 -13.53 -9.48
C ALA A 82 -5.53 -12.59 -10.63
N PHE A 83 -6.00 -13.13 -11.76
CA PHE A 83 -6.48 -12.32 -12.90
C PHE A 83 -7.74 -11.54 -12.54
N GLU A 84 -8.71 -12.16 -11.85
CA GLU A 84 -9.93 -11.51 -11.38
C GLU A 84 -9.62 -10.38 -10.38
N MET A 85 -8.77 -10.66 -9.39
CA MET A 85 -8.34 -9.66 -8.40
C MET A 85 -7.62 -8.50 -9.05
N ARG A 86 -6.74 -8.76 -10.02
CA ARG A 86 -6.05 -7.72 -10.77
C ARG A 86 -7.02 -6.83 -11.57
N ALA A 87 -7.99 -7.44 -12.24
CA ALA A 87 -9.01 -6.70 -13.00
C ALA A 87 -9.83 -5.78 -12.10
N ARG A 88 -10.18 -6.25 -10.89
CA ARG A 88 -11.02 -5.56 -9.94
C ARG A 88 -10.29 -4.48 -9.14
N THR A 89 -9.05 -4.75 -8.71
CA THR A 89 -8.28 -3.87 -7.80
C THR A 89 -7.21 -3.03 -8.50
N LYS A 90 -6.88 -3.37 -9.76
CA LYS A 90 -5.78 -2.79 -10.56
C LYS A 90 -4.39 -2.94 -9.90
N VAL A 91 -4.27 -3.78 -8.88
CA VAL A 91 -3.01 -4.08 -8.21
C VAL A 91 -2.11 -4.90 -9.13
N SER A 92 -0.83 -4.55 -9.21
CA SER A 92 0.15 -5.16 -10.13
C SER A 92 0.95 -6.33 -9.52
N GLY A 93 0.75 -6.63 -8.23
CA GLY A 93 1.44 -7.76 -7.58
C GLY A 93 0.89 -8.05 -6.21
N PHE A 94 0.85 -9.32 -5.87
CA PHE A 94 0.18 -9.86 -4.70
C PHE A 94 1.15 -10.65 -3.82
N PRO A 95 1.23 -10.36 -2.50
CA PRO A 95 1.81 -11.29 -1.55
C PRO A 95 1.00 -12.60 -1.55
N VAL A 96 1.70 -13.72 -1.62
CA VAL A 96 1.09 -15.05 -1.57
C VAL A 96 1.25 -15.62 -0.16
N LEU A 97 0.13 -16.03 0.41
CA LEU A 97 0.07 -16.56 1.76
C LEU A 97 -0.15 -18.08 1.74
N SER A 98 0.43 -18.74 2.72
CA SER A 98 0.07 -20.12 3.11
C SER A 98 0.02 -20.18 4.63
N LYS A 99 -1.10 -20.63 5.18
CA LYS A 99 -1.35 -20.68 6.65
C LYS A 99 -1.03 -19.35 7.35
N GLY A 100 -1.39 -18.22 6.71
CA GLY A 100 -1.20 -16.87 7.24
C GLY A 100 0.22 -16.31 7.15
N LYS A 101 1.17 -17.04 6.53
CA LYS A 101 2.55 -16.60 6.34
C LYS A 101 2.83 -16.27 4.87
N VAL A 102 3.69 -15.30 4.63
CA VAL A 102 4.14 -14.97 3.28
C VAL A 102 5.09 -16.05 2.78
N VAL A 103 4.70 -16.73 1.69
CA VAL A 103 5.48 -17.80 1.06
C VAL A 103 5.97 -17.43 -0.33
N GLY A 104 5.39 -16.39 -0.96
CA GLY A 104 5.75 -15.97 -2.30
C GLY A 104 5.22 -14.57 -2.64
N MET A 105 5.56 -14.18 -3.86
CA MET A 105 4.98 -13.01 -4.55
C MET A 105 4.53 -13.42 -5.94
N LEU A 106 3.36 -12.97 -6.35
CA LEU A 106 2.87 -13.11 -7.72
C LEU A 106 2.69 -11.72 -8.33
N THR A 107 3.38 -11.45 -9.42
CA THR A 107 3.41 -10.13 -10.05
C THR A 107 2.77 -10.15 -11.44
N SER A 108 2.48 -8.97 -11.98
CA SER A 108 1.99 -8.84 -13.36
C SER A 108 2.96 -9.43 -14.40
N ARG A 109 4.26 -9.48 -14.08
CA ARG A 109 5.27 -10.10 -14.95
C ARG A 109 5.07 -11.61 -15.02
N ASP A 110 4.87 -12.26 -13.86
CA ASP A 110 4.62 -13.69 -13.77
C ASP A 110 3.32 -14.06 -14.51
N LEU A 111 2.26 -13.25 -14.34
CA LEU A 111 0.96 -13.48 -14.98
C LEU A 111 0.99 -13.39 -16.52
N ARG A 112 1.94 -12.66 -17.11
CA ARG A 112 2.01 -12.50 -18.59
C ARG A 112 2.35 -13.78 -19.34
N THR A 113 3.04 -14.70 -18.69
CA THR A 113 3.54 -15.96 -19.29
C THR A 113 2.60 -17.13 -19.08
N ILE A 114 1.51 -16.93 -18.31
CA ILE A 114 0.59 -18.01 -17.95
C ILE A 114 -0.53 -18.10 -18.97
N THR A 115 -0.66 -19.26 -19.58
CA THR A 115 -1.75 -19.61 -20.52
C THR A 115 -2.82 -20.48 -19.87
N ASP A 116 -2.42 -21.32 -18.93
CA ASP A 116 -3.35 -22.18 -18.16
C ASP A 116 -3.66 -21.53 -16.81
N THR A 117 -4.87 -21.01 -16.67
CA THR A 117 -5.34 -20.33 -15.46
C THR A 117 -5.77 -21.26 -14.34
N SER A 118 -5.82 -22.56 -14.58
CA SER A 118 -6.19 -23.60 -13.59
C SER A 118 -5.01 -23.99 -12.68
N VAL A 119 -3.77 -23.67 -13.05
CA VAL A 119 -2.58 -23.93 -12.24
C VAL A 119 -2.65 -23.18 -10.91
N LYS A 120 -2.04 -23.74 -9.87
CA LYS A 120 -2.04 -23.11 -8.56
C LYS A 120 -1.04 -21.95 -8.49
N VAL A 121 -1.38 -20.93 -7.71
CA VAL A 121 -0.54 -19.75 -7.47
C VAL A 121 0.87 -20.15 -7.01
N LYS A 122 1.02 -21.14 -6.14
CA LYS A 122 2.33 -21.63 -5.64
C LYS A 122 3.25 -22.19 -6.72
N ASP A 123 2.71 -22.62 -7.85
CA ASP A 123 3.49 -23.25 -8.93
C ASP A 123 4.11 -22.21 -9.86
N VAL A 124 3.56 -20.98 -9.88
CA VAL A 124 3.95 -19.89 -10.77
C VAL A 124 4.51 -18.67 -10.04
N MET A 125 4.33 -18.56 -8.73
CA MET A 125 4.83 -17.44 -7.93
C MET A 125 6.35 -17.43 -7.80
N THR A 126 6.92 -16.24 -7.57
CA THR A 126 8.29 -16.10 -7.06
C THR A 126 8.34 -16.60 -5.62
N LYS A 127 9.06 -17.70 -5.38
CA LYS A 127 9.24 -18.31 -4.05
C LYS A 127 10.30 -17.56 -3.25
N LYS A 128 10.17 -17.54 -1.91
CA LYS A 128 11.08 -16.85 -0.99
C LYS A 128 11.30 -15.38 -1.36
N PRO A 129 10.25 -14.56 -1.36
CA PRO A 129 10.37 -13.16 -1.71
C PRO A 129 11.28 -12.43 -0.72
N ILE A 130 11.93 -11.37 -1.20
CA ILE A 130 12.63 -10.45 -0.30
C ILE A 130 11.60 -9.77 0.57
N THR A 131 11.81 -9.78 1.88
CA THR A 131 10.91 -9.20 2.88
C THR A 131 11.67 -8.29 3.83
N ALA A 132 10.95 -7.43 4.55
CA ALA A 132 11.53 -6.59 5.59
C ALA A 132 10.66 -6.59 6.85
N GLY A 133 11.22 -6.11 7.95
CA GLY A 133 10.47 -5.95 9.19
C GLY A 133 9.45 -4.82 9.13
N PRO A 134 8.35 -4.87 9.92
CA PRO A 134 7.25 -3.91 9.84
C PRO A 134 7.62 -2.50 10.32
N LYS A 135 8.75 -2.32 11.00
CA LYS A 135 9.25 -1.02 11.49
C LYS A 135 10.32 -0.40 10.59
N ILE A 136 10.51 -0.92 9.37
CA ILE A 136 11.51 -0.39 8.43
C ILE A 136 11.17 1.07 8.06
N SER A 137 12.18 1.93 7.93
CA SER A 137 11.98 3.27 7.38
C SER A 137 11.75 3.22 5.87
N LEU A 138 10.98 4.19 5.35
CA LEU A 138 10.71 4.28 3.92
C LEU A 138 12.01 4.42 3.09
N ALA A 139 12.99 5.16 3.59
CA ALA A 139 14.29 5.31 2.94
C ALA A 139 14.99 3.96 2.77
N LYS A 140 15.03 3.15 3.83
CA LYS A 140 15.65 1.81 3.79
C LYS A 140 14.85 0.83 2.94
N ALA A 141 13.52 0.92 2.97
CA ALA A 141 12.66 0.11 2.10
C ALA A 141 12.91 0.43 0.62
N LYS A 142 13.01 1.71 0.24
CA LYS A 142 13.35 2.14 -1.12
C LYS A 142 14.75 1.68 -1.56
N GLU A 143 15.72 1.71 -0.66
CA GLU A 143 17.05 1.17 -0.93
C GLU A 143 16.99 -0.33 -1.27
N ILE A 144 16.28 -1.12 -0.48
CA ILE A 144 16.09 -2.57 -0.73
C ILE A 144 15.38 -2.80 -2.07
N LEU A 145 14.30 -2.06 -2.36
CA LEU A 145 13.58 -2.16 -3.63
C LEU A 145 14.49 -1.89 -4.83
N ASN A 146 15.28 -0.79 -4.78
CA ASN A 146 16.19 -0.41 -5.84
C ASN A 146 17.35 -1.38 -6.02
N THR A 147 18.01 -1.77 -4.92
CA THR A 147 19.17 -2.69 -4.95
C THR A 147 18.79 -4.05 -5.53
N ASN A 148 17.61 -4.54 -5.19
CA ASN A 148 17.14 -5.86 -5.65
C ASN A 148 16.29 -5.78 -6.92
N ARG A 149 16.07 -4.58 -7.47
CA ARG A 149 15.25 -4.34 -8.68
C ARG A 149 13.85 -4.94 -8.57
N ILE A 150 13.23 -4.81 -7.40
CA ILE A 150 11.87 -5.24 -7.12
C ILE A 150 10.97 -4.02 -6.91
N GLU A 151 9.70 -4.13 -7.29
CA GLU A 151 8.73 -3.04 -7.17
C GLU A 151 7.94 -3.09 -5.87
N LYS A 152 7.92 -4.26 -5.22
CA LYS A 152 7.08 -4.53 -4.04
C LYS A 152 7.88 -5.26 -2.98
N LEU A 153 7.81 -4.76 -1.75
CA LEU A 153 8.52 -5.29 -0.58
C LEU A 153 7.52 -5.65 0.52
N PRO A 154 7.19 -6.94 0.69
CA PRO A 154 6.34 -7.38 1.80
C PRO A 154 7.01 -7.11 3.15
N LEU A 155 6.23 -6.59 4.08
CA LEU A 155 6.64 -6.38 5.48
C LEU A 155 6.08 -7.51 6.33
N VAL A 156 6.96 -8.25 7.00
CA VAL A 156 6.58 -9.41 7.80
C VAL A 156 7.12 -9.30 9.22
N ASP A 157 6.38 -9.85 10.18
CA ASP A 157 6.87 -9.98 11.54
C ASP A 157 7.84 -11.18 11.69
N ALA A 158 8.38 -11.39 12.90
CA ALA A 158 9.31 -12.49 13.19
C ALA A 158 8.71 -13.89 12.94
N LYS A 159 7.38 -14.01 12.85
CA LYS A 159 6.68 -15.26 12.56
C LYS A 159 6.40 -15.46 11.07
N GLY A 160 6.75 -14.48 10.22
CA GLY A 160 6.49 -14.47 8.78
C GLY A 160 5.09 -14.00 8.41
N THR A 161 4.32 -13.44 9.36
CA THR A 161 2.98 -12.90 9.12
C THR A 161 3.05 -11.55 8.41
N LEU A 162 2.26 -11.36 7.37
CA LEU A 162 2.19 -10.12 6.62
C LEU A 162 1.65 -8.97 7.49
N LYS A 163 2.33 -7.84 7.50
CA LYS A 163 1.95 -6.59 8.20
C LYS A 163 1.75 -5.42 7.25
N GLY A 164 2.10 -5.58 5.99
CA GLY A 164 1.95 -4.56 4.97
C GLY A 164 2.84 -4.82 3.78
N ILE A 165 2.82 -3.91 2.82
CA ILE A 165 3.70 -3.90 1.66
C ILE A 165 4.16 -2.48 1.36
N VAL A 166 5.42 -2.32 0.96
CA VAL A 166 5.93 -1.08 0.39
C VAL A 166 5.98 -1.23 -1.12
N THR A 167 5.48 -0.23 -1.86
CA THR A 167 5.51 -0.22 -3.32
C THR A 167 6.25 1.01 -3.84
N LEU A 168 6.91 0.91 -5.00
CA LEU A 168 7.54 2.05 -5.69
C LEU A 168 6.54 2.78 -6.59
N THR A 169 5.50 2.10 -7.03
CA THR A 169 4.54 2.54 -8.03
C THR A 169 3.15 2.08 -7.64
N ASP A 170 2.44 2.90 -6.90
CA ASP A 170 0.97 2.93 -6.85
C ASP A 170 0.52 4.32 -6.41
#